data_fa4dc7ac8d11aa5350cb3f5a8782d058
#
_entry.id   fa4dc7ac8d11aa5350cb3f5a8782d058
#
_cell.length_a   1.000
_cell.length_b   1.000
_cell.length_c   1.000
_cell.angle_alpha   90.00
_cell.angle_beta   90.00
_cell.angle_gamma   90.00
#
_symmetry.space_group_name_H-M   'P 1'
#
loop_
_entity.id
_entity.type
_entity.pdbx_description
1 polymer ?
#
loop_
_entity_poly.entity_id
_entity_poly.type
_entity_poly.pdbx_seq_one_letter_code
_entity_poly.pdbx_strand_id
1 'polypeptide(L)'
;MLDAIMSPEWEYRYYSFNSHWADGEMMASMRNGSGDHWFALLCSAGVALHGLAHEAPIFRPGTPWPGIFESLPTEFHENLLREPAFTTEDSTFCIWRRSTDAQWSCGPVQLPLIHDPDGSEALLSILAGQLQHYVKFARDYYEVEIAPADVAAVYRHDPLTNALVRALNPDVDLESLAEDMNEIGYPEIS
;
A
#
# COMPACT_ATOMS: atom_id res chain seq x y z
N MET A 1 -5.14 -3.61 -7.92
CA MET A 1 -5.81 -4.50 -8.91
C MET A 1 -5.52 -5.98 -8.69
N LEU A 2 -4.27 -6.41 -8.51
CA LEU A 2 -3.97 -7.83 -8.24
C LEU A 2 -4.77 -8.37 -7.03
N ASP A 3 -4.78 -7.65 -5.90
CA ASP A 3 -5.54 -8.08 -4.72
C ASP A 3 -7.06 -8.05 -4.92
N ALA A 4 -7.58 -7.17 -5.76
CA ALA A 4 -8.99 -7.19 -6.10
C ALA A 4 -9.38 -8.47 -6.88
N ILE A 5 -8.46 -8.98 -7.72
CA ILE A 5 -8.65 -10.26 -8.42
C ILE A 5 -8.47 -11.45 -7.46
N MET A 6 -7.42 -11.43 -6.62
CA MET A 6 -7.09 -12.55 -5.73
C MET A 6 -8.06 -12.68 -4.55
N SER A 7 -8.59 -11.55 -4.04
CA SER A 7 -9.54 -11.47 -2.93
C SER A 7 -10.68 -10.52 -3.30
N PRO A 8 -11.74 -11.01 -3.99
CA PRO A 8 -12.86 -10.18 -4.45
C PRO A 8 -13.60 -9.48 -3.31
N GLU A 9 -13.72 -10.11 -2.15
CA GLU A 9 -14.34 -9.52 -0.98
C GLU A 9 -13.42 -8.49 -0.33
N TRP A 10 -13.79 -7.23 -0.40
CA TRP A 10 -12.97 -6.10 0.04
C TRP A 10 -12.47 -6.20 1.49
N GLU A 11 -13.27 -6.74 2.40
CA GLU A 11 -12.93 -6.86 3.83
C GLU A 11 -11.75 -7.81 4.10
N TYR A 12 -11.46 -8.73 3.18
CA TYR A 12 -10.35 -9.69 3.28
C TYR A 12 -9.12 -9.31 2.44
N ARG A 13 -9.17 -8.15 1.75
CA ARG A 13 -8.03 -7.68 0.95
C ARG A 13 -6.87 -7.23 1.83
N TYR A 14 -5.71 -7.68 1.45
CA TYR A 14 -4.45 -7.25 2.06
C TYR A 14 -4.03 -5.87 1.57
N TYR A 15 -4.09 -5.63 0.26
CA TYR A 15 -3.79 -4.35 -0.38
C TYR A 15 -5.03 -3.75 -1.05
N SER A 16 -5.23 -2.45 -0.86
CA SER A 16 -6.31 -1.72 -1.52
C SER A 16 -5.85 -0.36 -2.04
N PHE A 17 -6.58 0.17 -3.01
CA PHE A 17 -6.34 1.49 -3.58
C PHE A 17 -7.68 2.15 -3.91
N ASN A 18 -7.85 3.39 -3.49
CA ASN A 18 -8.99 4.23 -3.80
C ASN A 18 -8.51 5.49 -4.53
N SER A 19 -8.84 5.61 -5.82
CA SER A 19 -8.51 6.79 -6.62
C SER A 19 -9.42 7.98 -6.37
N HIS A 20 -10.47 7.80 -5.56
CA HIS A 20 -11.50 8.79 -5.24
C HIS A 20 -11.63 8.99 -3.71
N TRP A 21 -10.52 8.90 -2.98
CA TRP A 21 -10.53 8.99 -1.50
C TRP A 21 -11.12 10.31 -1.00
N ALA A 22 -10.65 11.43 -1.54
CA ALA A 22 -11.21 12.76 -1.30
C ALA A 22 -10.95 13.66 -2.52
N ASP A 23 -11.41 14.90 -2.49
CA ASP A 23 -11.21 15.83 -3.60
C ASP A 23 -9.71 16.09 -3.84
N GLY A 24 -9.22 15.64 -4.99
CA GLY A 24 -7.79 15.71 -5.36
C GLY A 24 -6.87 14.75 -4.61
N GLU A 25 -7.43 13.73 -3.95
CA GLU A 25 -6.67 12.76 -3.17
C GLU A 25 -6.99 11.31 -3.54
N MET A 26 -5.96 10.50 -3.53
CA MET A 26 -6.03 9.05 -3.64
C MET A 26 -5.40 8.41 -2.41
N MET A 27 -5.80 7.20 -2.07
CA MET A 27 -5.28 6.47 -0.92
C MET A 27 -4.94 5.04 -1.31
N ALA A 28 -3.75 4.59 -0.95
CA ALA A 28 -3.38 3.19 -0.95
C ALA A 28 -3.23 2.67 0.47
N SER A 29 -3.57 1.43 0.72
CA SER A 29 -3.40 0.83 2.04
C SER A 29 -3.00 -0.64 1.99
N MET A 30 -2.40 -1.09 3.07
CA MET A 30 -2.20 -2.49 3.40
C MET A 30 -2.72 -2.75 4.80
N ARG A 31 -3.39 -3.88 5.00
CA ARG A 31 -3.83 -4.37 6.30
C ARG A 31 -3.74 -5.89 6.31
N ASN A 32 -2.93 -6.44 7.20
CA ASN A 32 -2.71 -7.90 7.26
C ASN A 32 -3.68 -8.65 8.20
N GLY A 33 -4.59 -7.93 8.86
CA GLY A 33 -5.51 -8.53 9.83
C GLY A 33 -4.88 -8.96 11.16
N SER A 34 -3.54 -8.88 11.27
CA SER A 34 -2.79 -9.27 12.48
C SER A 34 -2.28 -8.06 13.27
N GLY A 35 -2.55 -6.84 12.81
CA GLY A 35 -2.16 -5.60 13.47
C GLY A 35 -1.29 -4.69 12.62
N ASP A 36 -0.57 -5.22 11.62
CA ASP A 36 0.23 -4.36 10.74
C ASP A 36 -0.62 -3.69 9.69
N HIS A 37 -0.28 -2.46 9.41
CA HIS A 37 -0.88 -1.71 8.31
C HIS A 37 0.04 -0.59 7.83
N TRP A 38 -0.23 -0.10 6.64
CA TRP A 38 0.26 1.20 6.20
C TRP A 38 -0.80 1.90 5.34
N PHE A 39 -0.75 3.23 5.35
CA PHE A 39 -1.57 4.10 4.51
C PHE A 39 -0.67 5.06 3.75
N ALA A 40 -0.92 5.18 2.46
CA ALA A 40 -0.25 6.13 1.58
C ALA A 40 -1.28 7.12 1.03
N LEU A 41 -1.12 8.38 1.38
CA LEU A 41 -1.89 9.48 0.83
C LEU A 41 -1.17 10.03 -0.39
N LEU A 42 -1.86 10.09 -1.52
CA LEU A 42 -1.36 10.63 -2.78
C LEU A 42 -2.19 11.88 -3.15
N CYS A 43 -1.52 13.00 -3.37
CA CYS A 43 -2.16 14.25 -3.77
C CYS A 43 -1.27 15.07 -4.71
N SER A 44 -1.71 16.26 -5.11
CA SER A 44 -0.91 17.14 -5.98
C SER A 44 0.44 17.56 -5.39
N ALA A 45 0.56 17.60 -4.07
CA ALA A 45 1.82 17.91 -3.38
C ALA A 45 2.83 16.76 -3.46
N GLY A 46 2.38 15.52 -3.64
CA GLY A 46 3.22 14.33 -3.68
C GLY A 46 2.58 13.14 -2.95
N VAL A 47 3.41 12.36 -2.29
CA VAL A 47 2.99 11.17 -1.53
C VAL A 47 3.54 11.23 -0.12
N ALA A 48 2.71 10.92 0.87
CA ALA A 48 3.13 10.64 2.24
C ALA A 48 2.58 9.29 2.68
N LEU A 49 3.43 8.47 3.28
CA LEU A 49 3.10 7.12 3.71
C LEU A 49 3.56 6.92 5.15
N HIS A 50 2.70 6.38 5.98
CA HIS A 50 3.05 5.94 7.33
C HIS A 50 2.51 4.54 7.59
N GLY A 51 3.03 3.87 8.61
CA GLY A 51 2.53 2.55 8.96
C GLY A 51 2.91 2.12 10.36
N LEU A 52 2.24 1.05 10.77
CA LEU A 52 2.45 0.32 12.00
C LEU A 52 2.95 -1.09 11.67
N ALA A 53 4.11 -1.45 12.21
CA ALA A 53 4.54 -2.82 12.38
C ALA A 53 4.44 -3.15 13.88
N HIS A 54 3.39 -3.87 14.28
CA HIS A 54 3.02 -4.03 15.69
C HIS A 54 4.03 -4.87 16.50
N GLU A 55 4.85 -5.68 15.82
CA GLU A 55 5.95 -6.44 16.44
C GLU A 55 7.31 -5.73 16.30
N ALA A 56 7.35 -4.53 15.70
CA ALA A 56 8.61 -3.80 15.53
C ALA A 56 9.21 -3.42 16.91
N PRO A 57 10.53 -3.56 17.07
CA PRO A 57 11.23 -3.24 18.35
C PRO A 57 10.96 -1.84 18.89
N ILE A 58 10.69 -0.88 18.01
CA ILE A 58 10.41 0.51 18.42
C ILE A 58 8.93 0.78 18.70
N PHE A 59 8.03 -0.15 18.43
CA PHE A 59 6.60 0.07 18.64
C PHE A 59 6.25 0.42 20.09
N ARG A 60 5.42 1.45 20.26
CA ARG A 60 4.87 1.91 21.53
C ARG A 60 3.41 2.31 21.32
N PRO A 61 2.44 1.58 21.89
CA PRO A 61 1.03 1.91 21.74
C PRO A 61 0.71 3.37 22.12
N GLY A 62 -0.01 4.06 21.25
CA GLY A 62 -0.46 5.44 21.44
C GLY A 62 0.66 6.49 21.46
N THR A 63 1.87 6.14 21.05
CA THR A 63 3.00 7.07 21.08
C THR A 63 3.96 6.78 19.92
N PRO A 64 3.94 7.57 18.84
CA PRO A 64 4.89 7.43 17.75
C PRO A 64 6.33 7.55 18.23
N TRP A 65 7.25 6.82 17.60
CA TRP A 65 8.66 6.96 17.92
C TRP A 65 9.16 8.39 17.63
N PRO A 66 9.99 8.98 18.51
CA PRO A 66 10.45 10.36 18.34
C PRO A 66 11.07 10.63 16.97
N GLY A 67 10.64 11.70 16.34
CA GLY A 67 11.15 12.14 15.04
C GLY A 67 10.39 11.60 13.82
N ILE A 68 9.50 10.61 13.97
CA ILE A 68 8.81 9.97 12.81
C ILE A 68 8.10 10.99 11.92
N PHE A 69 7.35 11.91 12.50
CA PHE A 69 6.63 12.96 11.77
C PHE A 69 7.35 14.31 11.76
N GLU A 70 8.54 14.40 12.37
CA GLU A 70 9.31 15.62 12.36
C GLU A 70 9.79 15.93 10.95
N SER A 71 9.63 17.19 10.53
CA SER A 71 9.91 17.65 9.16
C SER A 71 8.98 17.11 8.07
N LEU A 72 7.90 16.41 8.41
CA LEU A 72 6.84 16.10 7.44
C LEU A 72 6.34 17.42 6.83
N PRO A 73 6.26 17.54 5.48
CA PRO A 73 5.77 18.75 4.84
C PRO A 73 4.36 19.12 5.27
N THR A 74 4.12 20.41 5.49
CA THR A 74 2.83 20.91 5.99
C THR A 74 1.65 20.60 5.08
N GLU A 75 1.93 20.38 3.80
CA GLU A 75 0.95 19.98 2.78
C GLU A 75 0.28 18.63 3.09
N PHE A 76 0.93 17.76 3.87
CA PHE A 76 0.39 16.47 4.28
C PHE A 76 -0.24 16.48 5.68
N HIS A 77 -0.07 17.55 6.48
CA HIS A 77 -0.47 17.54 7.89
C HIS A 77 -1.98 17.35 8.08
N GLU A 78 -2.80 18.08 7.31
CA GLU A 78 -4.25 18.05 7.51
C GLU A 78 -4.80 16.65 7.20
N ASN A 79 -4.41 16.09 6.06
CA ASN A 79 -5.03 14.93 5.49
C ASN A 79 -4.36 13.60 5.91
N LEU A 80 -3.11 13.66 6.40
CA LEU A 80 -2.43 12.47 6.93
C LEU A 80 -2.56 12.38 8.46
N LEU A 81 -2.26 13.47 9.19
CA LEU A 81 -2.16 13.40 10.64
C LEU A 81 -3.51 13.55 11.36
N ARG A 82 -4.52 14.11 10.69
CA ARG A 82 -5.85 14.34 11.28
C ARG A 82 -6.91 13.36 10.80
N GLU A 83 -6.60 12.50 9.83
CA GLU A 83 -7.51 11.45 9.39
C GLU A 83 -7.59 10.35 10.46
N PRO A 84 -8.73 10.21 11.16
CA PRO A 84 -8.85 9.24 12.26
C PRO A 84 -8.65 7.78 11.82
N ALA A 85 -8.95 7.48 10.54
CA ALA A 85 -8.79 6.14 10.00
C ALA A 85 -7.32 5.71 9.89
N PHE A 86 -6.38 6.66 9.93
CA PHE A 86 -4.96 6.37 9.74
C PHE A 86 -4.22 6.00 11.02
N THR A 87 -4.80 6.21 12.20
CA THR A 87 -4.23 5.80 13.50
C THR A 87 -2.74 6.16 13.67
N THR A 88 -2.40 7.41 13.32
CA THR A 88 -1.00 7.88 13.26
C THR A 88 -0.28 7.83 14.61
N GLU A 89 -1.01 7.77 15.73
CA GLU A 89 -0.47 7.63 17.08
C GLU A 89 0.28 6.32 17.32
N ASP A 90 0.01 5.28 16.51
CA ASP A 90 0.66 3.97 16.62
C ASP A 90 1.78 3.78 15.57
N SER A 91 2.07 4.80 14.76
CA SER A 91 3.03 4.68 13.65
C SER A 91 4.44 4.30 14.12
N THR A 92 5.04 3.34 13.42
CA THR A 92 6.45 2.96 13.59
C THR A 92 7.35 3.58 12.53
N PHE A 93 6.80 4.01 11.37
CA PHE A 93 7.53 4.71 10.33
C PHE A 93 6.64 5.72 9.59
N CYS A 94 7.29 6.74 9.02
CA CYS A 94 6.68 7.67 8.06
C CYS A 94 7.72 8.10 7.04
N ILE A 95 7.36 8.04 5.77
CA ILE A 95 8.18 8.51 4.65
C ILE A 95 7.33 9.39 3.72
N TRP A 96 7.96 10.32 3.06
CA TRP A 96 7.27 11.18 2.10
C TRP A 96 8.17 11.57 0.93
N ARG A 97 7.52 12.01 -0.14
CA ARG A 97 8.17 12.58 -1.30
C ARG A 97 7.24 13.62 -1.92
N ARG A 98 7.66 14.89 -1.93
CA ARG A 98 6.94 15.90 -2.70
C ARG A 98 7.08 15.63 -4.20
N SER A 99 6.13 16.15 -4.98
CA SER A 99 6.20 16.07 -6.45
C SER A 99 7.46 16.73 -7.05
N THR A 100 8.07 17.65 -6.32
CA THR A 100 9.33 18.34 -6.69
C THR A 100 10.59 17.64 -6.21
N ASP A 101 10.49 16.63 -5.34
CA ASP A 101 11.64 15.98 -4.74
C ASP A 101 12.16 14.83 -5.62
N ALA A 102 13.47 14.69 -5.69
CA ALA A 102 14.11 13.59 -6.42
C ALA A 102 14.11 12.27 -5.63
N GLN A 103 14.02 12.35 -4.30
CA GLN A 103 14.16 11.20 -3.39
C GLN A 103 13.09 11.22 -2.31
N TRP A 104 12.84 10.06 -1.73
CA TRP A 104 12.05 9.92 -0.52
C TRP A 104 12.81 10.48 0.68
N SER A 105 12.06 11.00 1.65
CA SER A 105 12.56 11.55 2.91
C SER A 105 11.80 10.90 4.07
N CYS A 106 12.42 10.93 5.25
CA CYS A 106 11.81 10.58 6.53
C CYS A 106 12.23 11.62 7.58
N GLY A 107 11.63 11.55 8.75
CA GLY A 107 12.02 12.37 9.89
C GLY A 107 13.43 12.03 10.42
N PRO A 108 14.01 12.85 11.27
CA PRO A 108 15.34 12.65 11.85
C PRO A 108 15.32 11.58 12.97
N VAL A 109 14.89 10.37 12.60
CA VAL A 109 14.68 9.25 13.54
C VAL A 109 16.01 8.63 13.95
N GLN A 110 16.20 8.40 15.23
CA GLN A 110 17.33 7.61 15.74
C GLN A 110 16.85 6.19 16.05
N LEU A 111 17.05 5.30 15.09
CA LEU A 111 16.65 3.90 15.20
C LEU A 111 17.73 3.05 15.90
N PRO A 112 17.36 1.99 16.63
CA PRO A 112 18.29 0.99 17.12
C PRO A 112 19.09 0.35 16.00
N LEU A 113 20.36 -0.02 16.26
CA LEU A 113 21.25 -0.66 15.28
C LEU A 113 20.98 -2.17 15.19
N ILE A 114 19.78 -2.50 14.75
CA ILE A 114 19.31 -3.88 14.50
C ILE A 114 18.64 -3.92 13.13
N HIS A 115 18.37 -5.10 12.60
CA HIS A 115 17.67 -5.26 11.32
C HIS A 115 16.21 -4.83 11.47
N ASP A 116 15.73 -4.03 10.53
CA ASP A 116 14.35 -3.55 10.37
C ASP A 116 13.66 -3.12 11.71
N PRO A 117 14.25 -2.15 12.44
CA PRO A 117 13.79 -1.81 13.79
C PRO A 117 12.39 -1.20 13.84
N ASP A 118 11.92 -0.63 12.73
CA ASP A 118 10.60 0.00 12.57
C ASP A 118 9.63 -0.84 11.72
N GLY A 119 10.09 -1.96 11.15
CA GLY A 119 9.30 -2.87 10.31
C GLY A 119 9.04 -2.35 8.89
N SER A 120 9.59 -1.20 8.53
CA SER A 120 9.33 -0.58 7.23
C SER A 120 9.90 -1.37 6.06
N GLU A 121 11.07 -2.01 6.20
CA GLU A 121 11.69 -2.81 5.16
C GLU A 121 10.80 -3.99 4.75
N ALA A 122 10.27 -4.71 5.72
CA ALA A 122 9.37 -5.84 5.47
C ALA A 122 8.05 -5.38 4.84
N LEU A 123 7.38 -4.39 5.44
CA LEU A 123 6.03 -3.96 5.03
C LEU A 123 6.01 -3.20 3.69
N LEU A 124 7.08 -2.48 3.34
CA LEU A 124 7.16 -1.73 2.09
C LEU A 124 7.83 -2.49 0.95
N SER A 125 8.32 -3.70 1.19
CA SER A 125 9.02 -4.53 0.17
C SER A 125 8.20 -4.71 -1.11
N ILE A 126 6.87 -4.81 -0.99
CA ILE A 126 5.94 -4.95 -2.12
C ILE A 126 5.95 -3.72 -3.04
N LEU A 127 6.25 -2.53 -2.50
CA LEU A 127 6.29 -1.27 -3.24
C LEU A 127 7.61 -1.06 -4.00
N ALA A 128 8.58 -1.97 -3.86
CA ALA A 128 9.87 -1.87 -4.55
C ALA A 128 9.78 -2.08 -6.08
N GLY A 129 8.59 -2.30 -6.64
CA GLY A 129 8.35 -2.47 -8.07
C GLY A 129 8.86 -3.79 -8.66
N GLN A 130 9.30 -4.71 -7.82
CA GLN A 130 9.75 -6.04 -8.24
C GLN A 130 8.58 -7.02 -8.19
N LEU A 131 8.14 -7.48 -9.36
CA LEU A 131 6.98 -8.39 -9.46
C LEU A 131 7.14 -9.68 -8.64
N GLN A 132 8.37 -10.12 -8.40
CA GLN A 132 8.69 -11.30 -7.59
C GLN A 132 8.21 -11.15 -6.14
N HIS A 133 8.12 -9.93 -5.60
CA HIS A 133 7.57 -9.71 -4.26
C HIS A 133 6.09 -10.08 -4.23
N TYR A 134 5.31 -9.69 -5.25
CA TYR A 134 3.90 -10.07 -5.31
C TYR A 134 3.71 -11.56 -5.60
N VAL A 135 4.49 -12.14 -6.50
CA VAL A 135 4.45 -13.60 -6.77
C VAL A 135 4.72 -14.40 -5.50
N LYS A 136 5.74 -13.99 -4.73
CA LYS A 136 6.04 -14.61 -3.44
C LYS A 136 4.90 -14.41 -2.44
N PHE A 137 4.38 -13.19 -2.34
CA PHE A 137 3.26 -12.86 -1.47
C PHE A 137 2.01 -13.71 -1.78
N ALA A 138 1.63 -13.82 -3.07
CA ALA A 138 0.48 -14.61 -3.48
C ALA A 138 0.63 -16.10 -3.12
N ARG A 139 1.82 -16.67 -3.31
CA ARG A 139 2.11 -18.04 -2.90
C ARG A 139 2.04 -18.23 -1.38
N ASP A 140 2.61 -17.28 -0.62
CA ASP A 140 2.77 -17.44 0.83
C ASP A 140 1.46 -17.09 1.58
N TYR A 141 0.64 -16.18 1.06
CA TYR A 141 -0.59 -15.68 1.70
C TYR A 141 -1.86 -16.32 1.14
N TYR A 142 -2.00 -16.34 -0.19
CA TYR A 142 -3.17 -16.94 -0.86
C TYR A 142 -3.00 -18.43 -1.15
N GLU A 143 -1.79 -18.99 -0.94
CA GLU A 143 -1.44 -20.37 -1.26
C GLU A 143 -1.64 -20.72 -2.75
N VAL A 144 -1.46 -19.71 -3.64
CA VAL A 144 -1.68 -19.85 -5.08
C VAL A 144 -0.39 -19.55 -5.86
N GLU A 145 -0.08 -20.44 -6.80
CA GLU A 145 1.00 -20.21 -7.76
C GLU A 145 0.46 -19.42 -8.96
N ILE A 146 0.94 -18.19 -9.13
CA ILE A 146 0.59 -17.31 -10.24
C ILE A 146 1.77 -17.10 -11.17
N ALA A 147 1.52 -16.98 -12.46
CA ALA A 147 2.59 -16.77 -13.43
C ALA A 147 3.16 -15.35 -13.33
N PRO A 148 4.50 -15.19 -13.25
CA PRO A 148 5.13 -13.86 -13.23
C PRO A 148 4.73 -12.97 -14.41
N ALA A 149 4.41 -13.55 -15.57
CA ALA A 149 3.97 -12.82 -16.75
C ALA A 149 2.61 -12.13 -16.55
N ASP A 150 1.69 -12.76 -15.83
CA ASP A 150 0.36 -12.21 -15.52
C ASP A 150 0.46 -11.06 -14.51
N VAL A 151 1.29 -11.22 -13.49
CA VAL A 151 1.62 -10.13 -12.55
C VAL A 151 2.25 -8.95 -13.29
N ALA A 152 3.19 -9.23 -14.21
CA ALA A 152 3.84 -8.20 -15.01
C ALA A 152 2.85 -7.43 -15.90
N ALA A 153 1.83 -8.10 -16.46
CA ALA A 153 0.79 -7.44 -17.26
C ALA A 153 0.02 -6.42 -16.40
N VAL A 154 -0.39 -6.80 -15.18
CA VAL A 154 -1.08 -5.89 -14.26
C VAL A 154 -0.16 -4.74 -13.81
N TYR A 155 1.13 -4.99 -13.54
CA TYR A 155 2.11 -3.94 -13.18
C TYR A 155 2.35 -2.93 -14.31
N ARG A 156 2.21 -3.35 -15.58
CA ARG A 156 2.26 -2.43 -16.73
C ARG A 156 0.96 -1.68 -16.98
N HIS A 157 -0.06 -1.95 -16.17
CA HIS A 157 -1.43 -1.45 -16.39
C HIS A 157 -1.99 -1.87 -17.76
N ASP A 158 -1.63 -3.09 -18.24
CA ASP A 158 -2.25 -3.64 -19.44
C ASP A 158 -3.75 -3.81 -19.18
N PRO A 159 -4.64 -3.52 -20.16
CA PRO A 159 -6.08 -3.71 -20.00
C PRO A 159 -6.41 -5.15 -19.58
N LEU A 160 -7.29 -5.30 -18.58
CA LEU A 160 -7.70 -6.62 -18.11
C LEU A 160 -8.52 -7.34 -19.20
N THR A 161 -8.27 -8.63 -19.34
CA THR A 161 -9.07 -9.55 -20.14
C THR A 161 -9.60 -10.67 -19.25
N ASN A 162 -10.71 -11.30 -19.63
CA ASN A 162 -11.19 -12.49 -18.92
C ASN A 162 -10.14 -13.60 -18.85
N ALA A 163 -9.28 -13.73 -19.85
CA ALA A 163 -8.20 -14.71 -19.84
C ALA A 163 -7.16 -14.41 -18.75
N LEU A 164 -6.74 -13.14 -18.62
CA LEU A 164 -5.80 -12.70 -17.60
C LEU A 164 -6.39 -12.82 -16.18
N VAL A 165 -7.65 -12.38 -16.01
CA VAL A 165 -8.33 -12.46 -14.72
C VAL A 165 -8.44 -13.91 -14.25
N ARG A 166 -8.91 -14.82 -15.11
CA ARG A 166 -9.05 -16.24 -14.78
C ARG A 166 -7.73 -16.99 -14.63
N ALA A 167 -6.65 -16.51 -15.25
CA ALA A 167 -5.32 -17.05 -15.03
C ALA A 167 -4.80 -16.73 -13.64
N LEU A 168 -5.18 -15.57 -13.07
CA LEU A 168 -4.85 -15.15 -11.71
C LEU A 168 -5.81 -15.77 -10.67
N ASN A 169 -7.12 -15.76 -10.97
CA ASN A 169 -8.15 -16.34 -10.11
C ASN A 169 -9.27 -16.94 -10.99
N PRO A 170 -9.38 -18.28 -11.09
CA PRO A 170 -10.35 -18.94 -11.96
C PRO A 170 -11.82 -18.70 -11.57
N ASP A 171 -12.09 -18.33 -10.33
CA ASP A 171 -13.43 -18.11 -9.77
C ASP A 171 -13.95 -16.68 -9.99
N VAL A 172 -13.12 -15.79 -10.57
CA VAL A 172 -13.43 -14.39 -10.84
C VAL A 172 -13.52 -14.14 -12.34
N ASP A 173 -14.44 -13.28 -12.75
CA ASP A 173 -14.52 -12.78 -14.12
C ASP A 173 -14.40 -11.25 -14.16
N LEU A 174 -14.22 -10.72 -15.40
CA LEU A 174 -13.99 -9.29 -15.58
C LEU A 174 -15.21 -8.44 -15.20
N GLU A 175 -16.43 -8.98 -15.37
CA GLU A 175 -17.67 -8.24 -15.05
C GLU A 175 -17.78 -7.98 -13.54
N SER A 176 -17.40 -8.96 -12.71
CA SER A 176 -17.40 -8.82 -11.25
C SER A 176 -16.39 -7.80 -10.71
N LEU A 177 -15.39 -7.42 -11.50
CA LEU A 177 -14.35 -6.46 -11.13
C LEU A 177 -14.65 -5.01 -11.55
N ALA A 178 -15.81 -4.74 -12.18
CA ALA A 178 -16.12 -3.42 -12.73
C ALA A 178 -16.09 -2.29 -11.68
N GLU A 179 -16.62 -2.54 -10.49
CA GLU A 179 -16.60 -1.58 -9.39
C GLU A 179 -15.17 -1.33 -8.90
N ASP A 180 -14.38 -2.39 -8.72
CA ASP A 180 -12.98 -2.30 -8.31
C ASP A 180 -12.12 -1.56 -9.34
N MET A 181 -12.32 -1.84 -10.62
CA MET A 181 -11.60 -1.14 -11.69
C MET A 181 -11.89 0.37 -11.65
N ASN A 182 -13.15 0.74 -11.42
CA ASN A 182 -13.53 2.15 -11.27
C ASN A 182 -12.94 2.78 -9.99
N GLU A 183 -13.03 2.11 -8.84
CA GLU A 183 -12.47 2.60 -7.57
C GLU A 183 -10.94 2.78 -7.66
N ILE A 184 -10.26 1.83 -8.27
CA ILE A 184 -8.80 1.85 -8.44
C ILE A 184 -8.36 2.84 -9.53
N GLY A 185 -9.26 3.20 -10.47
CA GLY A 185 -8.91 3.94 -11.67
C GLY A 185 -8.07 3.10 -12.63
N TYR A 186 -8.35 1.79 -12.71
CA TYR A 186 -7.60 0.88 -13.59
C TYR A 186 -8.03 1.07 -15.08
N PRO A 187 -7.08 1.02 -16.04
CA PRO A 187 -7.40 1.25 -17.45
C PRO A 187 -8.43 0.26 -18.01
N GLU A 188 -9.45 0.78 -18.67
CA GLU A 188 -10.41 0.00 -19.44
C GLU A 188 -9.93 -0.24 -20.87
N ILE A 189 -10.46 -1.27 -21.53
CA ILE A 189 -10.28 -1.49 -22.96
C ILE A 189 -11.07 -0.39 -23.68
N SER A 190 -10.36 0.49 -24.41
CA SER A 190 -10.96 1.54 -25.25
C SER A 190 -11.62 0.94 -26.48
#